data_222f09e7e024d7f28045adc77dc36777
#
_entry.id   222f09e7e024d7f28045adc77dc36777
#
_cell.length_a   1.000
_cell.length_b   1.000
_cell.length_c   1.000
_cell.angle_alpha   90.00
_cell.angle_beta   90.00
_cell.angle_gamma   90.00
#
_symmetry.space_group_name_H-M   'P 1'
#
loop_
_entity.id
_entity.type
_entity.pdbx_description
1 polymer ?
#
loop_
_entity_poly.entity_id
_entity_poly.type
_entity_poly.pdbx_seq_one_letter_code
_entity_poly.pdbx_strand_id
1 'polypeptide(L)'
;MDTGPLVERAFAVRAGIGWIGRNQHLIIPGYGSFVALGLLLLDVKVEPDPSLLDRSLCGVCQRCVEACPALIIGKEPFAAKHCVSYLTQSKEGLTDEECKRLGLRIFGCDTCQEVCPHNRKRMKDEQTDSFPSSLRRGVDLLETLNLTKAEFQQRFHSTAAGWRGKGVLQRNAFLALRNVQDSRYRLWLREHEKDKDKLVPPIISPYL
;
A
#
# COMPACT_ATOMS: atom_id res chain seq x y z
N MET A 1 -0.56 4.80 -14.51
CA MET A 1 0.21 3.80 -15.25
C MET A 1 0.01 2.38 -14.73
N ASP A 2 -0.22 2.14 -13.46
CA ASP A 2 -0.29 0.79 -12.84
C ASP A 2 -1.58 -0.01 -13.14
N THR A 3 -2.43 0.49 -14.02
CA THR A 3 -3.73 -0.13 -14.37
C THR A 3 -3.82 -0.52 -15.85
N GLY A 4 -2.68 -0.58 -16.54
CA GLY A 4 -2.60 -0.99 -17.93
C GLY A 4 -2.79 -2.50 -18.13
N PRO A 5 -2.96 -2.96 -19.37
CA PRO A 5 -3.08 -4.39 -19.68
C PRO A 5 -1.76 -5.15 -19.59
N LEU A 6 -0.64 -4.45 -19.45
CA LEU A 6 0.68 -5.06 -19.33
C LEU A 6 0.97 -5.41 -17.87
N VAL A 7 1.43 -6.65 -17.66
CA VAL A 7 1.80 -7.16 -16.33
C VAL A 7 3.31 -7.08 -16.18
N GLU A 8 3.81 -5.93 -15.71
CA GLU A 8 5.25 -5.61 -15.63
C GLU A 8 6.05 -6.69 -14.89
N ARG A 9 5.49 -7.23 -13.81
CA ARG A 9 6.15 -8.31 -13.03
C ARG A 9 6.41 -9.56 -13.87
N ALA A 10 5.46 -9.94 -14.73
CA ALA A 10 5.61 -11.11 -15.58
C ALA A 10 6.71 -10.88 -16.64
N PHE A 11 6.77 -9.69 -17.22
CA PHE A 11 7.84 -9.33 -18.14
C PHE A 11 9.19 -9.29 -17.45
N ALA A 12 9.29 -8.75 -16.25
CA ALA A 12 10.52 -8.74 -15.47
C ALA A 12 11.06 -10.15 -15.15
N VAL A 13 10.17 -11.09 -14.82
CA VAL A 13 10.54 -12.50 -14.63
C VAL A 13 11.05 -13.12 -15.94
N ARG A 14 10.34 -12.90 -17.04
CA ARG A 14 10.77 -13.40 -18.37
C ARG A 14 12.09 -12.80 -18.83
N ALA A 15 12.37 -11.57 -18.44
CA ALA A 15 13.66 -10.91 -18.68
C ALA A 15 14.78 -11.38 -17.72
N GLY A 16 14.49 -12.32 -16.81
CA GLY A 16 15.49 -12.84 -15.86
C GLY A 16 15.93 -11.86 -14.77
N ILE A 17 15.22 -10.74 -14.60
CA ILE A 17 15.59 -9.69 -13.64
C ILE A 17 15.43 -10.18 -12.19
N GLY A 18 14.45 -11.05 -11.94
CA GLY A 18 14.15 -11.55 -10.60
C GLY A 18 13.08 -12.65 -10.63
N TRP A 19 12.55 -12.97 -9.46
CA TRP A 19 11.49 -13.98 -9.29
C TRP A 19 10.29 -13.40 -8.54
N ILE A 20 9.12 -14.01 -8.70
CA ILE A 20 7.95 -13.67 -7.87
C ILE A 20 8.10 -14.37 -6.51
N GLY A 21 8.21 -13.54 -5.46
CA GLY A 21 8.26 -14.03 -4.09
C GLY A 21 6.90 -14.56 -3.60
N ARG A 22 6.89 -15.25 -2.44
CA ARG A 22 5.64 -15.68 -1.77
C ARG A 22 4.68 -14.52 -1.50
N ASN A 23 5.22 -13.32 -1.27
CA ASN A 23 4.47 -12.08 -1.08
C ASN A 23 3.90 -11.47 -2.38
N GLN A 24 3.97 -12.18 -3.49
CA GLN A 24 3.47 -11.77 -4.81
C GLN A 24 4.20 -10.54 -5.41
N HIS A 25 5.33 -10.12 -4.84
CA HIS A 25 6.18 -9.08 -5.41
C HIS A 25 7.32 -9.68 -6.22
N LEU A 26 7.77 -8.93 -7.23
CA LEU A 26 9.06 -9.22 -7.87
C LEU A 26 10.17 -8.96 -6.86
N ILE A 27 11.09 -9.91 -6.71
CA ILE A 27 12.28 -9.77 -5.89
C ILE A 27 13.50 -9.82 -6.82
N ILE A 28 14.29 -8.76 -6.81
CA ILE A 28 15.51 -8.64 -7.63
C ILE A 28 16.71 -8.95 -6.73
N PRO A 29 17.62 -9.89 -7.16
CA PRO A 29 18.82 -10.21 -6.39
C PRO A 29 19.61 -8.97 -6.03
N GLY A 30 19.96 -8.81 -4.75
CA GLY A 30 20.70 -7.66 -4.23
C GLY A 30 19.93 -6.36 -4.08
N TYR A 31 18.75 -6.22 -4.72
CA TYR A 31 17.90 -5.02 -4.64
C TYR A 31 16.62 -5.22 -3.81
N GLY A 32 16.13 -6.45 -3.72
CA GLY A 32 14.87 -6.73 -3.02
C GLY A 32 13.63 -6.42 -3.86
N SER A 33 12.51 -6.09 -3.20
CA SER A 33 11.23 -5.83 -3.86
C SER A 33 10.77 -4.36 -3.82
N PHE A 34 11.49 -3.48 -3.12
CA PHE A 34 11.22 -2.03 -3.15
C PHE A 34 11.81 -1.40 -4.42
N VAL A 35 11.23 -1.76 -5.56
CA VAL A 35 11.66 -1.30 -6.88
C VAL A 35 10.46 -0.84 -7.70
N ALA A 36 10.66 0.17 -8.53
CA ALA A 36 9.70 0.55 -9.56
C ALA A 36 10.04 -0.19 -10.86
N LEU A 37 9.03 -0.76 -11.51
CA LEU A 37 9.18 -1.46 -12.79
C LEU A 37 8.72 -0.55 -13.92
N GLY A 38 9.44 -0.60 -15.04
CA GLY A 38 9.08 0.06 -16.27
C GLY A 38 9.26 -0.90 -17.46
N LEU A 39 8.42 -0.73 -18.48
CA LEU A 39 8.54 -1.43 -19.75
C LEU A 39 8.89 -0.42 -20.84
N LEU A 40 9.86 -0.76 -21.65
CA LEU A 40 10.22 -0.01 -22.84
C LEU A 40 9.81 -0.82 -24.07
N LEU A 41 8.94 -0.27 -24.90
CA LEU A 41 8.54 -0.86 -26.17
C LEU A 41 9.47 -0.31 -27.26
N LEU A 42 10.11 -1.21 -28.00
CA LEU A 42 11.06 -0.87 -29.04
C LEU A 42 10.59 -1.50 -30.37
N ASP A 43 10.86 -0.84 -31.46
CA ASP A 43 10.63 -1.32 -32.83
C ASP A 43 11.86 -1.98 -33.45
N VAL A 44 12.89 -2.20 -32.64
CA VAL A 44 14.12 -2.87 -33.02
C VAL A 44 14.25 -4.24 -32.34
N LYS A 45 14.89 -5.19 -33.02
CA LYS A 45 15.21 -6.49 -32.43
C LYS A 45 16.29 -6.32 -31.39
N VAL A 46 16.01 -6.77 -30.16
CA VAL A 46 16.97 -6.85 -29.05
C VAL A 46 17.26 -8.31 -28.77
N GLU A 47 18.51 -8.68 -28.69
CA GLU A 47 18.88 -10.05 -28.29
C GLU A 47 18.59 -10.23 -26.78
N PRO A 48 17.94 -11.35 -26.38
CA PRO A 48 17.63 -11.59 -24.99
C PRO A 48 18.90 -11.85 -24.17
N ASP A 49 18.90 -11.33 -22.92
CA ASP A 49 19.94 -11.67 -21.97
C ASP A 49 19.78 -13.14 -21.51
N PRO A 50 20.82 -13.97 -21.59
CA PRO A 50 20.76 -15.37 -21.18
C PRO A 50 20.74 -15.57 -19.66
N SER A 51 20.94 -14.55 -18.85
CA SER A 51 20.99 -14.65 -17.38
C SER A 51 19.59 -14.81 -16.74
N LEU A 52 18.87 -15.84 -17.11
CA LEU A 52 17.52 -16.06 -16.60
C LEU A 52 17.54 -16.72 -15.21
N LEU A 53 16.83 -16.10 -14.26
CA LEU A 53 16.50 -16.71 -12.98
C LEU A 53 15.24 -17.56 -13.13
N ASP A 54 15.41 -18.89 -13.13
CA ASP A 54 14.33 -19.86 -13.34
C ASP A 54 13.66 -20.36 -12.05
N ARG A 55 14.16 -19.92 -10.88
CA ARG A 55 13.70 -20.42 -9.59
C ARG A 55 13.50 -19.33 -8.55
N SER A 56 12.54 -19.54 -7.67
CA SER A 56 12.34 -18.72 -6.48
C SER A 56 13.44 -18.97 -5.43
N LEU A 57 14.04 -17.90 -4.93
CA LEU A 57 15.01 -17.93 -3.83
C LEU A 57 14.37 -17.73 -2.44
N CYS A 58 13.06 -17.81 -2.33
CA CYS A 58 12.36 -17.76 -1.03
C CYS A 58 12.65 -18.98 -0.15
N GLY A 59 12.93 -20.14 -0.75
CA GLY A 59 13.20 -21.38 -0.01
C GLY A 59 12.10 -21.71 1.00
N VAL A 60 12.49 -22.01 2.24
CA VAL A 60 11.58 -22.34 3.35
C VAL A 60 11.06 -21.14 4.12
N CYS A 61 11.44 -19.92 3.74
CA CYS A 61 11.08 -18.70 4.46
C CYS A 61 9.56 -18.44 4.42
N GLN A 62 8.94 -18.17 5.59
CA GLN A 62 7.50 -17.90 5.75
C GLN A 62 7.21 -16.50 6.34
N ARG A 63 8.21 -15.64 6.52
CA ARG A 63 8.07 -14.36 7.22
C ARG A 63 6.93 -13.48 6.71
N CYS A 64 6.77 -13.36 5.38
CA CYS A 64 5.69 -12.57 4.80
C CYS A 64 4.31 -13.22 4.97
N VAL A 65 4.24 -14.55 5.04
CA VAL A 65 3.01 -15.30 5.32
C VAL A 65 2.54 -15.02 6.74
N GLU A 66 3.44 -15.16 7.70
CA GLU A 66 3.18 -14.96 9.14
C GLU A 66 2.84 -13.51 9.48
N ALA A 67 3.52 -12.56 8.84
CA ALA A 67 3.33 -11.14 9.11
C ALA A 67 2.13 -10.51 8.38
N CYS A 68 1.50 -11.21 7.43
CA CYS A 68 0.41 -10.65 6.63
C CYS A 68 -0.83 -10.35 7.49
N PRO A 69 -1.24 -9.07 7.68
CA PRO A 69 -2.39 -8.76 8.52
C PRO A 69 -3.71 -9.32 7.99
N ALA A 70 -3.78 -9.57 6.68
CA ALA A 70 -4.94 -10.17 6.03
C ALA A 70 -4.90 -11.70 5.94
N LEU A 71 -3.76 -12.32 6.29
CA LEU A 71 -3.55 -13.78 6.25
C LEU A 71 -3.86 -14.41 4.88
N ILE A 72 -3.57 -13.70 3.79
CA ILE A 72 -3.87 -14.13 2.41
C ILE A 72 -2.65 -14.67 1.66
N ILE A 73 -1.43 -14.41 2.15
CA ILE A 73 -0.21 -14.89 1.52
C ILE A 73 -0.06 -16.39 1.80
N GLY A 74 0.32 -17.14 0.77
CA GLY A 74 0.44 -18.60 0.85
C GLY A 74 -0.88 -19.35 0.72
N LYS A 75 -1.98 -18.66 0.44
CA LYS A 75 -3.27 -19.27 0.08
C LYS A 75 -3.46 -19.20 -1.44
N GLU A 76 -4.02 -20.28 -1.99
CA GLU A 76 -4.35 -20.36 -3.41
C GLU A 76 -5.87 -20.54 -3.59
N PRO A 77 -6.51 -19.75 -4.45
CA PRO A 77 -5.93 -18.63 -5.18
C PRO A 77 -5.62 -17.42 -4.28
N PHE A 78 -4.62 -16.60 -4.65
CA PHE A 78 -4.31 -15.37 -3.93
C PHE A 78 -5.45 -14.36 -4.05
N ALA A 79 -6.12 -14.08 -2.95
CA ALA A 79 -7.30 -13.21 -2.91
C ALA A 79 -6.90 -11.73 -2.73
N ALA A 80 -6.40 -11.10 -3.79
CA ALA A 80 -5.90 -9.72 -3.78
C ALA A 80 -6.89 -8.69 -3.21
N LYS A 81 -8.21 -8.89 -3.40
CA LYS A 81 -9.25 -7.99 -2.88
C LYS A 81 -9.30 -7.89 -1.35
N HIS A 82 -8.75 -8.87 -0.65
CA HIS A 82 -8.63 -8.85 0.82
C HIS A 82 -7.26 -8.35 1.30
N CYS A 83 -6.34 -8.01 0.39
CA CYS A 83 -5.07 -7.39 0.76
C CYS A 83 -5.31 -6.03 1.41
N VAL A 84 -4.64 -5.75 2.54
CA VAL A 84 -4.79 -4.45 3.22
C VAL A 84 -4.43 -3.29 2.31
N SER A 85 -3.43 -3.44 1.42
CA SER A 85 -3.13 -2.43 0.41
C SER A 85 -4.32 -2.14 -0.51
N TYR A 86 -5.06 -3.17 -0.93
CA TYR A 86 -6.29 -3.02 -1.71
C TYR A 86 -7.41 -2.35 -0.88
N LEU A 87 -7.62 -2.82 0.35
CA LEU A 87 -8.67 -2.30 1.24
C LEU A 87 -8.50 -0.81 1.54
N THR A 88 -7.24 -0.34 1.74
CA THR A 88 -6.96 1.08 1.92
C THR A 88 -7.32 1.93 0.71
N GLN A 89 -7.50 1.33 -0.45
CA GLN A 89 -7.80 2.00 -1.72
C GLN A 89 -9.22 1.73 -2.23
N SER A 90 -9.94 0.78 -1.64
CA SER A 90 -11.32 0.46 -2.00
C SER A 90 -12.25 1.64 -1.73
N LYS A 91 -13.22 1.87 -2.62
CA LYS A 91 -14.35 2.76 -2.41
C LYS A 91 -15.58 2.03 -1.88
N GLU A 92 -15.52 0.70 -1.88
CA GLU A 92 -16.58 -0.16 -1.34
C GLU A 92 -16.56 -0.14 0.18
N GLY A 93 -17.68 -0.52 0.78
CA GLY A 93 -17.77 -0.73 2.22
C GLY A 93 -16.83 -1.84 2.67
N LEU A 94 -16.28 -1.69 3.86
CA LEU A 94 -15.42 -2.68 4.50
C LEU A 94 -16.17 -3.35 5.64
N THR A 95 -15.97 -4.63 5.82
CA THR A 95 -16.46 -5.36 6.99
C THR A 95 -15.71 -4.93 8.25
N ASP A 96 -16.26 -5.18 9.43
CA ASP A 96 -15.60 -4.86 10.71
C ASP A 96 -14.23 -5.55 10.83
N GLU A 97 -14.12 -6.76 10.34
CA GLU A 97 -12.85 -7.49 10.33
C GLU A 97 -11.81 -6.84 9.42
N GLU A 98 -12.21 -6.40 8.23
CA GLU A 98 -11.35 -5.67 7.31
C GLU A 98 -10.92 -4.32 7.89
N CYS A 99 -11.84 -3.61 8.54
CA CYS A 99 -11.54 -2.37 9.26
C CYS A 99 -10.45 -2.56 10.33
N LYS A 100 -10.55 -3.63 11.13
CA LYS A 100 -9.52 -3.97 12.13
C LYS A 100 -8.17 -4.27 11.49
N ARG A 101 -8.15 -4.99 10.36
CA ARG A 101 -6.92 -5.36 9.63
C ARG A 101 -6.18 -4.16 9.02
N LEU A 102 -6.86 -3.06 8.75
CA LEU A 102 -6.20 -1.82 8.32
C LEU A 102 -5.18 -1.34 9.37
N GLY A 103 -5.46 -1.52 10.66
CA GLY A 103 -4.62 -1.01 11.73
C GLY A 103 -4.50 0.52 11.65
N LEU A 104 -3.26 1.03 11.58
CA LEU A 104 -2.94 2.47 11.45
C LEU A 104 -2.75 2.93 10.00
N ARG A 105 -3.01 2.08 9.01
CA ARG A 105 -2.69 2.38 7.61
C ARG A 105 -3.76 3.24 6.96
N ILE A 106 -3.33 4.35 6.39
CA ILE A 106 -4.23 5.23 5.61
C ILE A 106 -4.10 5.00 4.10
N PHE A 107 -2.97 4.44 3.65
CA PHE A 107 -2.72 4.12 2.25
C PHE A 107 -1.64 3.05 2.12
N GLY A 108 -1.90 2.00 1.33
CA GLY A 108 -0.94 0.93 1.08
C GLY A 108 -0.69 0.01 2.29
N CYS A 109 0.11 -1.00 2.08
CA CYS A 109 0.59 -1.91 3.12
C CYS A 109 1.85 -2.62 2.62
N ASP A 110 2.96 -2.35 3.25
CA ASP A 110 4.27 -2.91 2.89
C ASP A 110 4.77 -3.98 3.88
N THR A 111 3.92 -4.42 4.83
CA THR A 111 4.32 -5.38 5.88
C THR A 111 5.03 -6.62 5.33
N CYS A 112 4.53 -7.18 4.23
CA CYS A 112 5.15 -8.36 3.62
C CYS A 112 6.50 -8.07 2.96
N GLN A 113 6.76 -6.83 2.55
CA GLN A 113 8.05 -6.37 2.02
C GLN A 113 9.02 -6.02 3.15
N GLU A 114 8.55 -5.36 4.20
CA GLU A 114 9.35 -4.95 5.36
C GLU A 114 9.99 -6.14 6.09
N VAL A 115 9.25 -7.26 6.23
CA VAL A 115 9.76 -8.48 6.88
C VAL A 115 10.61 -9.34 5.95
N CYS A 116 10.67 -9.03 4.65
CA CYS A 116 11.39 -9.84 3.68
C CYS A 116 12.91 -9.73 3.86
N PRO A 117 13.64 -10.85 4.02
CA PRO A 117 15.08 -10.80 4.21
C PRO A 117 15.83 -10.22 3.01
N HIS A 118 15.27 -10.31 1.79
CA HIS A 118 15.87 -9.74 0.59
C HIS A 118 15.82 -8.20 0.55
N ASN A 119 15.01 -7.57 1.42
CA ASN A 119 14.91 -6.11 1.54
C ASN A 119 15.81 -5.51 2.64
N ARG A 120 16.47 -6.34 3.46
CA ARG A 120 17.23 -5.87 4.64
C ARG A 120 18.30 -4.84 4.33
N LYS A 121 19.02 -5.01 3.22
CA LYS A 121 20.07 -4.09 2.82
C LYS A 121 19.50 -2.72 2.49
N ARG A 122 18.42 -2.69 1.71
CA ARG A 122 17.73 -1.44 1.31
C ARG A 122 17.09 -0.69 2.48
N MET A 123 16.56 -1.40 3.46
CA MET A 123 15.96 -0.78 4.64
C MET A 123 16.99 -0.13 5.57
N LYS A 124 18.27 -0.53 5.45
CA LYS A 124 19.39 0.08 6.20
C LYS A 124 20.05 1.25 5.47
N ASP A 125 19.91 1.31 4.15
CA ASP A 125 20.42 2.41 3.36
C ASP A 125 19.56 3.66 3.59
N GLU A 126 19.99 4.50 4.52
CA GLU A 126 19.37 5.80 4.82
C GLU A 126 19.66 6.86 3.74
N GLN A 127 19.79 6.48 2.48
CA GLN A 127 19.92 7.44 1.37
C GLN A 127 18.59 8.19 1.16
N THR A 128 18.20 8.93 2.19
CA THR A 128 17.01 9.80 2.18
C THR A 128 17.24 11.10 1.43
N ASP A 129 18.49 11.43 1.10
CA ASP A 129 18.89 12.70 0.46
C ASP A 129 18.36 12.85 -0.98
N SER A 130 17.96 11.75 -1.61
CA SER A 130 17.40 11.75 -2.97
C SER A 130 15.90 12.05 -3.02
N PHE A 131 15.21 12.09 -1.86
CA PHE A 131 13.78 12.36 -1.83
C PHE A 131 13.51 13.80 -1.37
N PRO A 132 12.54 14.49 -1.99
CA PRO A 132 12.12 15.80 -1.52
C PRO A 132 11.74 15.76 -0.04
N SER A 133 12.20 16.75 0.73
CA SER A 133 11.86 16.90 2.16
C SER A 133 10.35 17.01 2.42
N SER A 134 9.57 17.30 1.39
CA SER A 134 8.10 17.32 1.40
C SER A 134 7.49 15.91 1.49
N LEU A 135 8.21 14.84 1.16
CA LEU A 135 7.75 13.47 1.31
C LEU A 135 7.87 13.03 2.77
N ARG A 136 6.78 13.17 3.50
CA ARG A 136 6.70 12.74 4.89
C ARG A 136 6.52 11.22 4.96
N ARG A 137 7.23 10.57 5.89
CA ARG A 137 7.09 9.13 6.17
C ARG A 137 5.78 8.77 6.86
N GLY A 138 5.05 9.76 7.34
CA GLY A 138 3.77 9.59 8.02
C GLY A 138 2.96 10.88 8.02
N VAL A 139 1.71 10.75 8.41
CA VAL A 139 0.76 11.85 8.50
C VAL A 139 0.04 11.80 9.84
N ASP A 140 -0.35 12.95 10.37
CA ASP A 140 -1.27 12.98 11.52
C ASP A 140 -2.66 12.52 11.08
N LEU A 141 -3.22 11.59 11.84
CA LEU A 141 -4.51 10.97 11.50
C LEU A 141 -5.68 11.96 11.64
N LEU A 142 -5.63 12.82 12.66
CA LEU A 142 -6.69 13.80 12.90
C LEU A 142 -6.66 14.91 11.85
N GLU A 143 -5.47 15.40 11.49
CA GLU A 143 -5.31 16.32 10.36
C GLU A 143 -5.83 15.70 9.06
N THR A 144 -5.53 14.40 8.82
CA THR A 144 -5.98 13.70 7.62
C THR A 144 -7.50 13.53 7.60
N LEU A 145 -8.12 13.25 8.75
CA LEU A 145 -9.56 13.15 8.88
C LEU A 145 -10.25 14.47 8.56
N ASN A 146 -9.67 15.60 8.99
CA ASN A 146 -10.23 16.94 8.83
C ASN A 146 -9.80 17.66 7.53
N LEU A 147 -9.11 16.98 6.61
CA LEU A 147 -8.60 17.60 5.37
C LEU A 147 -9.69 18.36 4.61
N THR A 148 -9.43 19.60 4.31
CA THR A 148 -10.18 20.38 3.33
C THR A 148 -9.85 19.95 1.90
N LYS A 149 -10.64 20.38 0.92
CA LYS A 149 -10.35 20.10 -0.50
C LYS A 149 -9.02 20.77 -0.94
N ALA A 150 -8.75 21.99 -0.46
CA ALA A 150 -7.53 22.72 -0.80
C ALA A 150 -6.28 22.01 -0.25
N GLU A 151 -6.29 21.62 1.02
CA GLU A 151 -5.19 20.88 1.64
C GLU A 151 -4.94 19.54 0.98
N PHE A 152 -6.01 18.82 0.60
CA PHE A 152 -5.87 17.57 -0.14
C PHE A 152 -5.19 17.79 -1.49
N GLN A 153 -5.60 18.82 -2.25
CA GLN A 153 -4.96 19.15 -3.53
C GLN A 153 -3.49 19.48 -3.35
N GLN A 154 -3.14 20.25 -2.34
CA GLN A 154 -1.76 20.65 -2.08
C GLN A 154 -0.88 19.48 -1.62
N ARG A 155 -1.39 18.60 -0.75
CA ARG A 155 -0.57 17.60 -0.04
C ARG A 155 -0.57 16.23 -0.70
N PHE A 156 -1.67 15.82 -1.33
CA PHE A 156 -1.88 14.43 -1.75
C PHE A 156 -2.17 14.25 -3.23
N HIS A 157 -2.73 15.26 -3.91
CA HIS A 157 -3.24 15.09 -5.27
C HIS A 157 -2.18 14.53 -6.26
N SER A 158 -0.94 15.00 -6.16
CA SER A 158 0.18 14.56 -7.02
C SER A 158 0.87 13.28 -6.53
N THR A 159 0.40 12.68 -5.44
CA THR A 159 0.99 11.46 -4.86
C THR A 159 0.13 10.22 -5.18
N ALA A 160 0.73 9.03 -5.05
CA ALA A 160 -0.01 7.78 -5.16
C ALA A 160 -1.19 7.68 -4.18
N ALA A 161 -1.10 8.29 -3.00
CA ALA A 161 -2.18 8.30 -2.01
C ALA A 161 -3.39 9.13 -2.45
N GLY A 162 -3.19 10.10 -3.34
CA GLY A 162 -4.25 11.01 -3.80
C GLY A 162 -5.18 10.44 -4.87
N TRP A 163 -4.78 9.38 -5.58
CA TRP A 163 -5.51 8.91 -6.77
C TRP A 163 -6.94 8.42 -6.49
N ARG A 164 -7.23 7.94 -5.28
CA ARG A 164 -8.57 7.50 -4.87
C ARG A 164 -9.44 8.61 -4.31
N GLY A 165 -8.85 9.77 -4.07
CA GLY A 165 -9.53 10.97 -3.58
C GLY A 165 -9.55 11.09 -2.05
N LYS A 166 -9.87 12.30 -1.61
CA LYS A 166 -9.85 12.74 -0.22
C LYS A 166 -10.66 11.83 0.73
N GLY A 167 -11.88 11.46 0.32
CA GLY A 167 -12.79 10.71 1.19
C GLY A 167 -12.23 9.35 1.61
N VAL A 168 -11.51 8.65 0.72
CA VAL A 168 -10.88 7.36 1.07
C VAL A 168 -9.81 7.53 2.14
N LEU A 169 -8.97 8.58 2.03
CA LEU A 169 -7.96 8.88 3.07
C LEU A 169 -8.61 9.24 4.41
N GLN A 170 -9.68 10.05 4.38
CA GLN A 170 -10.44 10.41 5.58
C GLN A 170 -11.07 9.19 6.25
N ARG A 171 -11.71 8.28 5.47
CA ARG A 171 -12.22 7.02 6.00
C ARG A 171 -11.12 6.21 6.69
N ASN A 172 -9.98 6.06 6.03
CA ASN A 172 -8.89 5.26 6.58
C ASN A 172 -8.28 5.89 7.84
N ALA A 173 -8.17 7.23 7.90
CA ALA A 173 -7.75 7.94 9.10
C ALA A 173 -8.75 7.76 10.26
N PHE A 174 -10.05 7.83 9.98
CA PHE A 174 -11.11 7.55 10.94
C PHE A 174 -10.99 6.13 11.52
N LEU A 175 -10.86 5.13 10.64
CA LEU A 175 -10.74 3.73 11.04
C LEU A 175 -9.44 3.48 11.83
N ALA A 176 -8.35 4.13 11.46
CA ALA A 176 -7.08 4.04 12.18
C ALA A 176 -7.19 4.59 13.61
N LEU A 177 -7.79 5.78 13.78
CA LEU A 177 -8.05 6.37 15.10
C LEU A 177 -8.95 5.49 15.96
N ARG A 178 -10.00 4.90 15.36
CA ARG A 178 -10.91 3.95 16.01
C ARG A 178 -10.15 2.70 16.47
N ASN A 179 -9.30 2.14 15.62
CA ASN A 179 -8.57 0.91 15.91
C ASN A 179 -7.60 1.03 17.09
N VAL A 180 -6.99 2.20 17.29
CA VAL A 180 -6.08 2.45 18.42
C VAL A 180 -6.78 3.06 19.63
N GLN A 181 -8.09 3.28 19.57
CA GLN A 181 -8.87 3.91 20.62
C GLN A 181 -8.29 5.27 21.08
N ASP A 182 -7.76 6.05 20.15
CA ASP A 182 -7.19 7.37 20.42
C ASP A 182 -8.22 8.27 21.10
N SER A 183 -7.83 8.95 22.17
CA SER A 183 -8.73 9.86 22.90
C SER A 183 -9.27 10.98 22.01
N ARG A 184 -8.48 11.44 21.02
CA ARG A 184 -8.88 12.45 20.03
C ARG A 184 -10.03 11.97 19.12
N TYR A 185 -10.12 10.67 18.86
CA TYR A 185 -11.24 10.06 18.14
C TYR A 185 -12.57 10.27 18.87
N ARG A 186 -12.60 10.05 20.19
CA ARG A 186 -13.81 10.24 21.01
C ARG A 186 -14.25 11.69 21.06
N LEU A 187 -13.29 12.62 21.10
CA LEU A 187 -13.58 14.04 21.06
C LEU A 187 -14.16 14.44 19.70
N TRP A 188 -13.53 13.99 18.62
CA TRP A 188 -14.01 14.24 17.26
C TRP A 188 -15.42 13.73 17.04
N LEU A 189 -15.77 12.53 17.53
CA LEU A 189 -17.13 11.99 17.46
C LEU A 189 -18.15 12.89 18.16
N ARG A 190 -17.85 13.40 19.35
CA ARG A 190 -18.74 14.29 20.11
C ARG A 190 -18.98 15.61 19.38
N GLU A 191 -17.95 16.18 18.80
CA GLU A 191 -18.04 17.43 18.06
C GLU A 191 -18.89 17.29 16.79
N HIS A 192 -18.83 16.13 16.14
CA HIS A 192 -19.54 15.87 14.87
C HIS A 192 -20.88 15.13 15.07
N GLU A 193 -21.27 14.81 16.30
CA GLU A 193 -22.50 14.08 16.59
C GLU A 193 -23.76 14.86 16.20
N LYS A 194 -23.74 16.17 16.33
CA LYS A 194 -24.87 17.06 16.02
C LYS A 194 -25.03 17.38 14.54
N ASP A 195 -23.94 17.19 13.75
CA ASP A 195 -23.89 17.52 12.32
C ASP A 195 -23.56 16.32 11.44
N LYS A 196 -23.95 15.11 11.88
CA LYS A 196 -23.62 13.84 11.21
C LYS A 196 -23.90 13.83 9.70
N ASP A 197 -24.97 14.50 9.29
CA ASP A 197 -25.40 14.52 7.88
C ASP A 197 -24.63 15.51 7.00
N LYS A 198 -23.94 16.49 7.57
CA LYS A 198 -23.29 17.58 6.81
C LYS A 198 -21.77 17.54 6.83
N LEU A 199 -21.16 17.13 7.94
CA LEU A 199 -19.72 17.22 8.17
C LEU A 199 -19.01 15.86 8.02
N VAL A 200 -19.70 14.75 8.27
CA VAL A 200 -19.13 13.42 8.10
C VAL A 200 -19.20 13.03 6.63
N PRO A 201 -18.06 12.78 5.97
CA PRO A 201 -18.08 12.29 4.60
C PRO A 201 -18.96 11.03 4.48
N PRO A 202 -19.80 10.91 3.43
CA PRO A 202 -20.69 9.74 3.25
C PRO A 202 -19.97 8.40 3.32
N ILE A 203 -18.69 8.37 2.95
CA ILE A 203 -17.84 7.17 3.02
C ILE A 203 -17.49 6.76 4.45
N ILE A 204 -17.67 7.65 5.45
CA ILE A 204 -17.41 7.36 6.88
C ILE A 204 -18.71 6.96 7.59
N SER A 205 -19.85 7.52 7.19
CA SER A 205 -21.13 7.29 7.82
C SER A 205 -21.45 5.82 8.15
N PRO A 206 -21.15 4.83 7.30
CA PRO A 206 -21.39 3.41 7.61
C PRO A 206 -20.60 2.86 8.80
N TYR A 207 -19.60 3.59 9.30
CA TYR A 207 -18.67 3.12 10.34
C TYR A 207 -18.86 3.84 11.69
N LEU A 208 -19.76 4.80 11.76
CA LEU A 208 -20.17 5.47 13.00
C LEU A 208 -21.10 4.58 13.83
#